data_7108308ba8a2e84fc177dd248b6d7031
#
_entry.id   7108308ba8a2e84fc177dd248b6d7031
#
_cell.length_a   1.000
_cell.length_b   1.000
_cell.length_c   1.000
_cell.angle_alpha   90.00
_cell.angle_beta   90.00
_cell.angle_gamma   90.00
#
_symmetry.space_group_name_H-M   'P 1'
#
loop_
_entity.id
_entity.type
_entity.pdbx_description
1 polymer ?
#
loop_
_entity_poly.entity_id
_entity_poly.type
_entity_poly.pdbx_seq_one_letter_code
_entity_poly.pdbx_strand_id
1 'polypeptide(L)'
;MWAYEGVFYQIYPIGFCGAPVHNDGVTVSRILKLKDWAGYLGDLGITSILLNPIFESDNHGYDTRDFKKIDCRLGTNEDFAEVCKSLHENGVKIVLDGVFNHVGRGFWAFKDVQEKKWDSPYKDWFHISFDGNSCYDDGFWYEGWEGHFELVKLNLQNPAVVDYLLECVKFWINTFDIDGLRLDVAYSLDHNFMRRLRSYTQELKPDFALIGEVLFGDYNIIVNDEMLHSCTNYECYKGLYSSFNSMNLFEIAHSLHRQFGADPWCIYRGKHLMTFADNHDVTRLASILTNKAHIPLAYGLLLGMPGVPCLYYGSEWAEPGEKAPDNDYALRPCFDAPKPNDLTSFIKKLIQIREHSDALCNGSYRNVVIQNHQLIFERYTENTRVLVAINAADYPYTAYHGDLSGQMTDLITGETVTMQGQLELPPYSVQYLR
;
A
#
# COMPACT_ATOMS: atom_id res chain seq x y z
N MET A 1 -0.92 -12.46 12.46
CA MET A 1 -0.07 -12.30 11.26
C MET A 1 0.65 -10.96 11.36
N TRP A 2 1.98 -10.94 11.22
CA TRP A 2 2.78 -9.72 11.39
C TRP A 2 2.27 -8.53 10.54
N ALA A 3 1.80 -8.80 9.30
CA ALA A 3 1.32 -7.77 8.40
C ALA A 3 0.06 -7.02 8.89
N TYR A 4 -0.68 -7.56 9.85
CA TYR A 4 -1.91 -6.94 10.36
C TYR A 4 -1.66 -5.86 11.42
N GLU A 5 -0.54 -5.98 12.13
CA GLU A 5 -0.19 -5.09 13.25
C GLU A 5 0.82 -4.01 12.87
N GLY A 6 1.46 -4.19 11.71
CA GLY A 6 2.52 -3.32 11.24
C GLY A 6 2.08 -1.98 10.67
N VAL A 7 3.07 -1.15 10.41
CA VAL A 7 2.97 0.08 9.62
C VAL A 7 3.89 -0.07 8.42
N PHE A 8 3.31 0.05 7.24
CA PHE A 8 4.03 -0.09 5.97
C PHE A 8 4.56 1.27 5.49
N TYR A 9 5.66 1.20 4.73
CA TYR A 9 6.23 2.34 4.04
C TYR A 9 6.46 1.97 2.57
N GLN A 10 5.72 2.61 1.68
CA GLN A 10 5.78 2.31 0.25
C GLN A 10 6.80 3.20 -0.44
N ILE A 11 7.65 2.60 -1.28
CA ILE A 11 8.62 3.29 -2.13
C ILE A 11 8.46 2.83 -3.57
N TYR A 12 8.52 3.79 -4.50
CA TYR A 12 8.68 3.53 -5.93
C TYR A 12 10.17 3.65 -6.31
N PRO A 13 10.91 2.53 -6.46
CA PRO A 13 12.37 2.55 -6.44
C PRO A 13 13.01 3.28 -7.62
N ILE A 14 12.46 3.17 -8.84
CA ILE A 14 12.99 3.84 -10.04
C ILE A 14 13.03 5.36 -9.81
N GLY A 15 11.94 5.96 -9.33
CA GLY A 15 11.89 7.37 -8.99
C GLY A 15 12.75 7.71 -7.77
N PHE A 16 12.54 7.00 -6.66
CA PHE A 16 13.26 7.23 -5.40
C PHE A 16 14.78 7.20 -5.56
N CYS A 17 15.30 6.27 -6.35
CA CYS A 17 16.73 6.14 -6.61
C CYS A 17 17.25 7.10 -7.69
N GLY A 18 16.40 7.89 -8.33
CA GLY A 18 16.79 8.80 -9.43
C GLY A 18 17.28 8.05 -10.67
N ALA A 19 16.71 6.87 -10.92
CA ALA A 19 17.03 6.09 -12.12
C ALA A 19 16.40 6.72 -13.37
N PRO A 20 17.01 6.54 -14.58
CA PRO A 20 16.42 6.99 -15.82
C PRO A 20 15.02 6.41 -16.05
N VAL A 21 14.11 7.18 -16.66
CA VAL A 21 12.75 6.73 -16.96
C VAL A 21 12.75 5.55 -17.93
N HIS A 22 13.56 5.65 -19.00
CA HIS A 22 13.77 4.57 -19.95
C HIS A 22 15.00 3.76 -19.58
N ASN A 23 14.91 2.44 -19.71
CA ASN A 23 16.02 1.55 -19.46
C ASN A 23 17.10 1.76 -20.51
N ASP A 24 18.25 2.27 -20.07
CA ASP A 24 19.41 2.57 -20.90
C ASP A 24 20.41 1.39 -21.00
N GLY A 25 20.13 0.27 -20.35
CA GLY A 25 20.98 -0.90 -20.30
C GLY A 25 22.22 -0.75 -19.42
N VAL A 26 22.37 0.37 -18.71
CA VAL A 26 23.56 0.66 -17.88
C VAL A 26 23.30 0.22 -16.44
N THR A 27 24.15 -0.68 -15.93
CA THR A 27 24.05 -1.13 -14.54
C THR A 27 24.69 -0.10 -13.61
N VAL A 28 23.87 0.42 -12.66
CA VAL A 28 24.32 1.33 -11.61
C VAL A 28 23.64 0.96 -10.29
N SER A 29 24.41 0.71 -9.25
CA SER A 29 23.97 0.22 -7.93
C SER A 29 23.19 1.29 -7.12
N ARG A 30 22.15 1.89 -7.72
CA ARG A 30 21.36 2.97 -7.10
C ARG A 30 20.51 2.46 -5.94
N ILE A 31 20.10 1.18 -5.97
CA ILE A 31 19.26 0.57 -4.94
C ILE A 31 19.92 0.55 -3.55
N LEU A 32 21.28 0.57 -3.51
CA LEU A 32 22.04 0.62 -2.26
C LEU A 32 21.71 1.83 -1.40
N LYS A 33 21.15 2.89 -1.98
CA LYS A 33 20.61 4.06 -1.27
C LYS A 33 19.60 3.67 -0.17
N LEU A 34 18.84 2.61 -0.35
CA LEU A 34 17.89 2.13 0.66
C LEU A 34 18.56 1.70 1.96
N LYS A 35 19.83 1.31 1.94
CA LYS A 35 20.58 0.99 3.17
C LYS A 35 20.75 2.22 4.07
N ASP A 36 20.97 3.38 3.48
CA ASP A 36 21.11 4.64 4.22
C ASP A 36 19.78 5.07 4.86
N TRP A 37 18.66 4.57 4.33
CA TRP A 37 17.31 4.83 4.85
C TRP A 37 16.84 3.82 5.89
N ALA A 38 17.47 2.64 5.99
CA ALA A 38 17.03 1.58 6.89
C ALA A 38 16.94 2.03 8.35
N GLY A 39 17.95 2.77 8.84
CA GLY A 39 17.94 3.34 10.18
C GLY A 39 16.84 4.37 10.41
N TYR A 40 16.58 5.24 9.43
CA TYR A 40 15.49 6.21 9.48
C TYR A 40 14.12 5.52 9.55
N LEU A 41 13.91 4.49 8.73
CA LEU A 41 12.65 3.72 8.72
C LEU A 41 12.40 3.04 10.07
N GLY A 42 13.42 2.39 10.63
CA GLY A 42 13.33 1.79 11.97
C GLY A 42 13.06 2.83 13.07
N ASP A 43 13.73 3.99 13.01
CA ASP A 43 13.49 5.10 13.97
C ASP A 43 12.08 5.70 13.84
N LEU A 44 11.52 5.77 12.64
CA LEU A 44 10.15 6.21 12.39
C LEU A 44 9.11 5.21 12.95
N GLY A 45 9.50 3.95 13.18
CA GLY A 45 8.63 2.87 13.64
C GLY A 45 8.00 2.07 12.48
N ILE A 46 8.59 2.14 11.29
CA ILE A 46 8.17 1.34 10.14
C ILE A 46 8.55 -0.11 10.37
N THR A 47 7.57 -1.00 10.21
CA THR A 47 7.77 -2.44 10.37
C THR A 47 7.97 -3.17 9.06
N SER A 48 7.57 -2.55 7.96
CA SER A 48 7.61 -3.18 6.64
C SER A 48 7.76 -2.16 5.52
N ILE A 49 8.62 -2.45 4.55
CA ILE A 49 8.71 -1.71 3.31
C ILE A 49 7.93 -2.42 2.21
N LEU A 50 7.16 -1.66 1.41
CA LEU A 50 6.56 -2.13 0.19
C LEU A 50 7.28 -1.46 -0.99
N LEU A 51 7.99 -2.26 -1.77
CA LEU A 51 8.70 -1.80 -2.95
C LEU A 51 7.86 -2.03 -4.20
N ASN A 52 7.49 -0.96 -4.90
CA ASN A 52 6.96 -1.04 -6.26
C ASN A 52 7.99 -1.71 -7.18
N PRO A 53 7.66 -2.06 -8.45
CA PRO A 53 8.48 -2.98 -9.23
C PRO A 53 9.97 -2.66 -9.26
N ILE A 54 10.79 -3.68 -9.05
CA ILE A 54 12.27 -3.59 -9.01
C ILE A 54 12.95 -4.46 -10.06
N PHE A 55 12.19 -5.29 -10.79
CA PHE A 55 12.76 -6.23 -11.74
C PHE A 55 12.98 -5.57 -13.11
N GLU A 56 13.88 -6.17 -13.91
CA GLU A 56 14.27 -5.66 -15.22
C GLU A 56 13.05 -5.33 -16.08
N SER A 57 12.95 -4.09 -16.54
CA SER A 57 11.82 -3.54 -17.26
C SER A 57 12.24 -2.57 -18.36
N ASP A 58 11.32 -2.22 -19.26
CA ASP A 58 11.59 -1.24 -20.31
C ASP A 58 11.55 0.20 -19.79
N ASN A 59 10.55 0.53 -18.94
CA ASN A 59 10.28 1.90 -18.52
C ASN A 59 9.96 2.00 -17.01
N HIS A 60 8.69 1.77 -16.65
CA HIS A 60 8.14 2.11 -15.32
C HIS A 60 8.15 0.95 -14.31
N GLY A 61 8.72 -0.19 -14.67
CA GLY A 61 8.78 -1.37 -13.81
C GLY A 61 7.60 -2.33 -13.96
N TYR A 62 6.42 -1.85 -14.37
CA TYR A 62 5.25 -2.71 -14.62
C TYR A 62 5.32 -3.42 -15.99
N ASP A 63 6.24 -3.02 -16.85
CA ASP A 63 6.56 -3.62 -18.14
C ASP A 63 7.78 -4.57 -18.03
N THR A 64 7.65 -5.59 -17.19
CA THR A 64 8.71 -6.52 -16.81
C THR A 64 9.26 -7.29 -18.00
N ARG A 65 10.60 -7.36 -18.11
CA ARG A 65 11.34 -8.18 -19.09
C ARG A 65 11.84 -9.49 -18.48
N ASP A 66 12.29 -9.44 -17.22
CA ASP A 66 12.89 -10.58 -16.52
C ASP A 66 12.58 -10.49 -15.02
N PHE A 67 11.83 -11.44 -14.51
CA PHE A 67 11.44 -11.52 -13.10
C PHE A 67 12.57 -12.00 -12.16
N LYS A 68 13.70 -12.47 -12.70
CA LYS A 68 14.81 -12.99 -11.87
C LYS A 68 16.03 -12.08 -11.84
N LYS A 69 15.92 -10.92 -12.50
CA LYS A 69 16.98 -9.92 -12.57
C LYS A 69 16.49 -8.58 -12.04
N ILE A 70 17.21 -8.00 -11.10
CA ILE A 70 16.99 -6.61 -10.68
C ILE A 70 17.22 -5.69 -11.87
N ASP A 71 16.38 -4.67 -12.02
CA ASP A 71 16.50 -3.67 -13.08
C ASP A 71 17.92 -3.05 -13.06
N CYS A 72 18.60 -3.09 -14.19
CA CYS A 72 19.99 -2.63 -14.26
C CYS A 72 20.15 -1.15 -13.84
N ARG A 73 19.11 -0.34 -14.05
CA ARG A 73 19.09 1.06 -13.57
C ARG A 73 19.12 1.17 -12.04
N LEU A 74 18.70 0.12 -11.32
CA LEU A 74 18.71 0.05 -9.86
C LEU A 74 19.94 -0.66 -9.32
N GLY A 75 20.48 -1.65 -10.04
CA GLY A 75 21.67 -2.39 -9.63
C GLY A 75 21.67 -3.84 -10.04
N THR A 76 22.22 -4.68 -9.17
CA THR A 76 22.32 -6.13 -9.34
C THR A 76 21.51 -6.88 -8.29
N ASN A 77 21.35 -8.20 -8.48
CA ASN A 77 20.71 -9.06 -7.48
C ASN A 77 21.49 -9.06 -6.15
N GLU A 78 22.81 -8.98 -6.21
CA GLU A 78 23.70 -8.89 -5.05
C GLU A 78 23.49 -7.58 -4.30
N ASP A 79 23.39 -6.45 -5.00
CA ASP A 79 23.08 -5.14 -4.40
C ASP A 79 21.74 -5.19 -3.63
N PHE A 80 20.71 -5.78 -4.26
CA PHE A 80 19.39 -5.87 -3.60
C PHE A 80 19.40 -6.84 -2.42
N ALA A 81 20.10 -7.96 -2.50
CA ALA A 81 20.26 -8.87 -1.36
C ALA A 81 20.95 -8.18 -0.16
N GLU A 82 21.93 -7.29 -0.43
CA GLU A 82 22.56 -6.48 0.61
C GLU A 82 21.59 -5.46 1.24
N VAL A 83 20.73 -4.83 0.42
CA VAL A 83 19.65 -3.96 0.91
C VAL A 83 18.68 -4.73 1.81
N CYS A 84 18.24 -5.90 1.39
CA CYS A 84 17.32 -6.74 2.17
C CYS A 84 17.90 -7.10 3.53
N LYS A 85 19.16 -7.51 3.56
CA LYS A 85 19.87 -7.80 4.81
C LYS A 85 19.89 -6.58 5.74
N SER A 86 20.23 -5.41 5.21
CA SER A 86 20.26 -4.16 6.01
C SER A 86 18.88 -3.78 6.55
N LEU A 87 17.82 -3.96 5.79
CA LEU A 87 16.43 -3.70 6.24
C LEU A 87 16.05 -4.67 7.37
N HIS A 88 16.32 -5.97 7.22
CA HIS A 88 16.04 -6.96 8.25
C HIS A 88 16.84 -6.72 9.55
N GLU A 89 18.10 -6.30 9.45
CA GLU A 89 18.93 -5.90 10.61
C GLU A 89 18.35 -4.71 11.38
N ASN A 90 17.54 -3.88 10.72
CA ASN A 90 16.79 -2.77 11.32
C ASN A 90 15.32 -3.14 11.67
N GLY A 91 14.96 -4.42 11.64
CA GLY A 91 13.63 -4.91 11.99
C GLY A 91 12.54 -4.65 10.94
N VAL A 92 12.92 -4.24 9.72
CA VAL A 92 11.99 -3.90 8.64
C VAL A 92 11.82 -5.10 7.70
N LYS A 93 10.59 -5.58 7.55
CA LYS A 93 10.21 -6.64 6.61
C LYS A 93 10.07 -6.12 5.18
N ILE A 94 10.17 -7.02 4.20
CA ILE A 94 10.23 -6.65 2.79
C ILE A 94 9.08 -7.28 2.03
N VAL A 95 8.27 -6.43 1.40
CA VAL A 95 7.18 -6.79 0.49
C VAL A 95 7.49 -6.25 -0.89
N LEU A 96 7.50 -7.13 -1.90
CA LEU A 96 7.73 -6.74 -3.29
C LEU A 96 6.42 -6.65 -4.07
N ASP A 97 6.44 -5.86 -5.12
CA ASP A 97 5.36 -5.81 -6.10
C ASP A 97 5.44 -7.01 -7.06
N GLY A 98 4.41 -7.83 -7.07
CA GLY A 98 4.24 -8.97 -7.94
C GLY A 98 3.36 -8.60 -9.14
N VAL A 99 3.98 -8.26 -10.26
CA VAL A 99 3.30 -7.91 -11.52
C VAL A 99 3.06 -9.17 -12.33
N PHE A 100 1.96 -9.88 -12.05
CA PHE A 100 1.69 -11.20 -12.65
C PHE A 100 0.58 -11.20 -13.69
N ASN A 101 -0.16 -10.10 -13.83
CA ASN A 101 -1.22 -10.00 -14.83
C ASN A 101 -0.66 -9.82 -16.26
N HIS A 102 0.47 -9.13 -16.38
CA HIS A 102 1.07 -8.76 -17.67
C HIS A 102 2.59 -8.64 -17.58
N VAL A 103 3.22 -8.54 -18.74
CA VAL A 103 4.66 -8.32 -18.91
C VAL A 103 4.91 -7.26 -19.98
N GLY A 104 6.11 -6.71 -20.03
CA GLY A 104 6.54 -5.83 -21.10
C GLY A 104 6.72 -6.59 -22.43
N ARG A 105 6.70 -5.85 -23.54
CA ARG A 105 6.97 -6.42 -24.87
C ARG A 105 8.39 -6.98 -25.01
N GLY A 106 9.32 -6.53 -24.14
CA GLY A 106 10.68 -7.05 -24.02
C GLY A 106 10.81 -8.38 -23.27
N PHE A 107 9.72 -8.94 -22.72
CA PHE A 107 9.77 -10.21 -22.02
C PHE A 107 10.21 -11.35 -22.93
N TRP A 108 11.14 -12.16 -22.47
CA TRP A 108 11.85 -13.14 -23.30
C TRP A 108 10.92 -14.13 -24.03
N ALA A 109 9.86 -14.62 -23.37
CA ALA A 109 8.90 -15.54 -24.02
C ALA A 109 8.04 -14.83 -25.07
N PHE A 110 7.69 -13.54 -24.86
CA PHE A 110 6.97 -12.76 -25.85
C PHE A 110 7.86 -12.42 -27.07
N LYS A 111 9.14 -12.16 -26.84
CA LYS A 111 10.13 -11.99 -27.92
C LYS A 111 10.23 -13.22 -28.80
N ASP A 112 10.26 -14.42 -28.22
CA ASP A 112 10.24 -15.66 -29.00
C ASP A 112 8.97 -15.77 -29.85
N VAL A 113 7.79 -15.36 -29.32
CA VAL A 113 6.56 -15.31 -30.12
C VAL A 113 6.65 -14.29 -31.25
N GLN A 114 7.23 -13.10 -30.99
CA GLN A 114 7.41 -12.10 -32.04
C GLN A 114 8.29 -12.62 -33.19
N GLU A 115 9.29 -13.44 -32.90
CA GLU A 115 10.21 -14.02 -33.89
C GLU A 115 9.60 -15.23 -34.61
N LYS A 116 9.08 -16.21 -33.85
CA LYS A 116 8.67 -17.52 -34.37
C LYS A 116 7.16 -17.63 -34.68
N LYS A 117 6.36 -16.66 -34.25
CA LYS A 117 4.93 -16.61 -34.47
C LYS A 117 4.26 -17.89 -33.97
N TRP A 118 3.53 -18.57 -34.89
CA TRP A 118 2.83 -19.83 -34.65
C TRP A 118 3.73 -20.97 -34.15
N ASP A 119 5.00 -20.97 -34.53
CA ASP A 119 5.96 -22.01 -34.17
C ASP A 119 6.59 -21.80 -32.77
N SER A 120 6.28 -20.70 -32.12
CA SER A 120 6.77 -20.44 -30.73
C SER A 120 6.14 -21.41 -29.74
N PRO A 121 6.94 -22.09 -28.88
CA PRO A 121 6.41 -22.89 -27.79
C PRO A 121 5.72 -22.05 -26.70
N TYR A 122 5.87 -20.73 -26.72
CA TYR A 122 5.35 -19.79 -25.73
C TYR A 122 4.09 -19.05 -26.18
N LYS A 123 3.55 -19.34 -27.39
CA LYS A 123 2.35 -18.64 -27.89
C LYS A 123 1.14 -18.76 -26.95
N ASP A 124 0.99 -19.89 -26.27
CA ASP A 124 -0.11 -20.14 -25.35
C ASP A 124 0.13 -19.54 -23.93
N TRP A 125 1.27 -18.88 -23.72
CA TRP A 125 1.57 -18.11 -22.51
C TRP A 125 0.80 -16.79 -22.47
N PHE A 126 0.28 -16.38 -23.63
CA PHE A 126 -0.44 -15.14 -23.84
C PHE A 126 -1.78 -15.42 -24.52
N HIS A 127 -2.66 -14.44 -24.54
CA HIS A 127 -3.92 -14.52 -25.30
C HIS A 127 -3.70 -13.96 -26.70
N ILE A 128 -3.37 -14.81 -27.66
CA ILE A 128 -2.96 -14.45 -29.02
C ILE A 128 -3.99 -14.91 -30.04
N SER A 129 -4.22 -14.09 -31.09
CA SER A 129 -4.94 -14.44 -32.31
C SER A 129 -4.07 -14.16 -33.53
N PHE A 130 -3.82 -15.20 -34.33
CA PHE A 130 -3.05 -15.07 -35.56
C PHE A 130 -3.92 -14.62 -36.76
N ASP A 131 -5.23 -14.45 -36.56
CA ASP A 131 -6.15 -13.89 -37.57
C ASP A 131 -6.22 -12.36 -37.53
N GLY A 132 -5.54 -11.72 -36.55
CA GLY A 132 -5.50 -10.28 -36.35
C GLY A 132 -4.08 -9.70 -36.37
N ASN A 133 -3.98 -8.41 -36.08
CA ASN A 133 -2.69 -7.71 -35.92
C ASN A 133 -2.74 -6.78 -34.75
N SER A 134 -1.58 -6.50 -34.15
CA SER A 134 -1.42 -5.52 -33.10
C SER A 134 -1.17 -4.12 -33.68
N CYS A 135 -1.26 -3.09 -32.83
CA CYS A 135 -0.86 -1.71 -33.19
C CYS A 135 0.65 -1.57 -33.47
N TYR A 136 1.45 -2.58 -33.14
CA TYR A 136 2.89 -2.67 -33.40
C TYR A 136 3.26 -3.42 -34.66
N ASP A 137 2.24 -3.85 -35.46
CA ASP A 137 2.43 -4.62 -36.70
C ASP A 137 3.16 -5.95 -36.47
N ASP A 138 2.85 -6.66 -35.40
CA ASP A 138 3.46 -7.93 -35.05
C ASP A 138 3.08 -9.09 -35.97
N GLY A 139 2.06 -8.94 -36.82
CA GLY A 139 1.48 -10.00 -37.65
C GLY A 139 0.58 -10.98 -36.85
N PHE A 140 0.21 -10.63 -35.66
CA PHE A 140 -0.80 -11.28 -34.81
C PHE A 140 -1.37 -10.24 -33.81
N TRP A 141 -2.58 -10.50 -33.34
CA TRP A 141 -3.21 -9.74 -32.24
C TRP A 141 -2.94 -10.44 -30.91
N TYR A 142 -2.85 -9.67 -29.82
CA TYR A 142 -2.78 -10.19 -28.47
C TYR A 142 -3.53 -9.27 -27.50
N GLU A 143 -3.95 -9.83 -26.35
CA GLU A 143 -4.59 -9.06 -25.30
C GLU A 143 -3.53 -8.29 -24.50
N GLY A 144 -3.72 -6.96 -24.37
CA GLY A 144 -2.99 -6.11 -23.44
C GLY A 144 -3.85 -5.83 -22.21
N TRP A 145 -3.22 -5.35 -21.13
CA TRP A 145 -3.94 -4.92 -19.95
C TRP A 145 -4.78 -3.68 -20.26
N GLU A 146 -6.11 -3.81 -20.13
CA GLU A 146 -7.10 -2.73 -20.36
C GLU A 146 -6.89 -1.96 -21.69
N GLY A 147 -6.39 -2.63 -22.73
CA GLY A 147 -6.13 -2.04 -24.06
C GLY A 147 -4.73 -1.45 -24.21
N HIS A 148 -3.89 -1.52 -23.19
CA HIS A 148 -2.48 -1.14 -23.22
C HIS A 148 -1.64 -2.26 -23.84
N PHE A 149 -1.34 -2.16 -25.12
CA PHE A 149 -0.59 -3.18 -25.87
C PHE A 149 0.90 -3.28 -25.47
N GLU A 150 1.45 -2.25 -24.84
CA GLU A 150 2.79 -2.31 -24.23
C GLU A 150 2.87 -3.27 -23.02
N LEU A 151 1.71 -3.59 -22.42
CA LEU A 151 1.56 -4.49 -21.27
C LEU A 151 0.84 -5.76 -21.70
N VAL A 152 1.64 -6.75 -22.12
CA VAL A 152 1.16 -8.01 -22.72
C VAL A 152 0.58 -8.91 -21.63
N LYS A 153 -0.72 -9.23 -21.71
CA LYS A 153 -1.40 -10.04 -20.71
C LYS A 153 -0.93 -11.49 -20.72
N LEU A 154 -0.59 -12.00 -19.53
CA LEU A 154 -0.23 -13.41 -19.32
C LEU A 154 -1.48 -14.29 -19.22
N ASN A 155 -1.40 -15.50 -19.76
CA ASN A 155 -2.41 -16.52 -19.60
C ASN A 155 -2.20 -17.31 -18.30
N LEU A 156 -2.78 -16.81 -17.18
CA LEU A 156 -2.68 -17.45 -15.87
C LEU A 156 -3.48 -18.77 -15.75
N GLN A 157 -4.19 -19.19 -16.79
CA GLN A 157 -4.79 -20.53 -16.87
C GLN A 157 -3.82 -21.57 -17.45
N ASN A 158 -2.73 -21.13 -18.07
CA ASN A 158 -1.68 -22.02 -18.57
C ASN A 158 -0.78 -22.46 -17.40
N PRO A 159 -0.71 -23.80 -17.11
CA PRO A 159 0.10 -24.30 -16.00
C PRO A 159 1.59 -23.94 -16.11
N ALA A 160 2.15 -23.89 -17.32
CA ALA A 160 3.56 -23.55 -17.52
C ALA A 160 3.86 -22.08 -17.14
N VAL A 161 2.92 -21.16 -17.39
CA VAL A 161 3.03 -19.77 -16.95
C VAL A 161 2.99 -19.69 -15.42
N VAL A 162 2.04 -20.37 -14.81
CA VAL A 162 1.88 -20.38 -13.35
C VAL A 162 3.12 -20.99 -12.68
N ASP A 163 3.62 -22.13 -13.19
CA ASP A 163 4.83 -22.78 -12.64
C ASP A 163 6.05 -21.87 -12.77
N TYR A 164 6.22 -21.19 -13.90
CA TYR A 164 7.29 -20.21 -14.09
C TYR A 164 7.21 -19.06 -13.08
N LEU A 165 6.04 -18.48 -12.88
CA LEU A 165 5.85 -17.37 -11.92
C LEU A 165 6.10 -17.82 -10.48
N LEU A 166 5.64 -19.02 -10.09
CA LEU A 166 5.89 -19.58 -8.76
C LEU A 166 7.39 -19.85 -8.53
N GLU A 167 8.12 -20.33 -9.55
CA GLU A 167 9.59 -20.45 -9.45
C GLU A 167 10.29 -19.11 -9.36
N CYS A 168 9.76 -18.04 -9.95
CA CYS A 168 10.27 -16.68 -9.73
C CYS A 168 10.08 -16.25 -8.28
N VAL A 169 8.89 -16.45 -7.70
CA VAL A 169 8.61 -16.14 -6.29
C VAL A 169 9.52 -16.93 -5.36
N LYS A 170 9.72 -18.22 -5.60
CA LYS A 170 10.68 -19.04 -4.84
C LYS A 170 12.11 -18.49 -4.95
N PHE A 171 12.52 -18.07 -6.14
CA PHE A 171 13.81 -17.41 -6.32
C PHE A 171 13.93 -16.15 -5.47
N TRP A 172 12.90 -15.30 -5.41
CA TRP A 172 12.90 -14.08 -4.60
C TRP A 172 12.97 -14.38 -3.10
N ILE A 173 12.20 -15.38 -2.62
CA ILE A 173 12.24 -15.81 -1.21
C ILE A 173 13.65 -16.34 -0.86
N ASN A 174 14.22 -17.20 -1.69
CA ASN A 174 15.50 -17.82 -1.39
C ASN A 174 16.70 -16.88 -1.53
N THR A 175 16.63 -15.92 -2.45
CA THR A 175 17.75 -15.01 -2.77
C THR A 175 17.73 -13.74 -1.95
N PHE A 176 16.54 -13.20 -1.71
CA PHE A 176 16.35 -11.90 -1.07
C PHE A 176 15.69 -11.99 0.31
N ASP A 177 15.23 -13.19 0.70
CA ASP A 177 14.49 -13.43 1.95
C ASP A 177 13.27 -12.52 2.14
N ILE A 178 12.54 -12.20 1.05
CA ILE A 178 11.36 -11.35 1.13
C ILE A 178 10.26 -11.94 2.01
N ASP A 179 9.44 -11.08 2.62
CA ASP A 179 8.42 -11.45 3.60
C ASP A 179 6.99 -11.42 3.05
N GLY A 180 6.80 -10.90 1.85
CA GLY A 180 5.48 -10.83 1.23
C GLY A 180 5.49 -10.26 -0.18
N LEU A 181 4.29 -10.26 -0.78
CA LEU A 181 4.01 -9.64 -2.07
C LEU A 181 2.80 -8.73 -1.99
N ARG A 182 2.87 -7.62 -2.69
CA ARG A 182 1.71 -6.86 -3.15
C ARG A 182 1.42 -7.32 -4.58
N LEU A 183 0.22 -7.77 -4.87
CA LEU A 183 -0.17 -8.21 -6.20
C LEU A 183 -0.79 -7.05 -6.97
N ASP A 184 -0.10 -6.65 -8.03
CA ASP A 184 -0.57 -5.64 -8.97
C ASP A 184 -1.87 -6.08 -9.63
N VAL A 185 -2.82 -5.17 -9.81
CA VAL A 185 -4.15 -5.39 -10.39
C VAL A 185 -4.82 -6.70 -9.95
N ALA A 186 -4.81 -6.99 -8.65
CA ALA A 186 -5.27 -8.27 -8.10
C ALA A 186 -6.72 -8.62 -8.49
N TYR A 187 -7.55 -7.61 -8.78
CA TYR A 187 -8.92 -7.81 -9.28
C TYR A 187 -8.99 -8.46 -10.68
N SER A 188 -7.89 -8.45 -11.44
CA SER A 188 -7.77 -9.06 -12.77
C SER A 188 -7.09 -10.43 -12.77
N LEU A 189 -6.51 -10.86 -11.64
CA LEU A 189 -5.79 -12.13 -11.56
C LEU A 189 -6.74 -13.32 -11.48
N ASP A 190 -6.32 -14.43 -12.08
CA ASP A 190 -7.02 -15.73 -11.97
C ASP A 190 -7.06 -16.19 -10.49
N HIS A 191 -8.24 -16.59 -10.00
CA HIS A 191 -8.42 -17.00 -8.60
C HIS A 191 -7.67 -18.31 -8.28
N ASN A 192 -7.53 -19.24 -9.25
CA ASN A 192 -6.79 -20.48 -9.01
C ASN A 192 -5.29 -20.19 -8.94
N PHE A 193 -4.80 -19.23 -9.73
CA PHE A 193 -3.43 -18.74 -9.58
C PHE A 193 -3.19 -18.19 -8.18
N MET A 194 -4.09 -17.33 -7.67
CA MET A 194 -3.96 -16.77 -6.31
C MET A 194 -3.98 -17.85 -5.22
N ARG A 195 -4.85 -18.87 -5.34
CA ARG A 195 -4.87 -20.01 -4.40
C ARG A 195 -3.57 -20.82 -4.47
N ARG A 196 -3.06 -21.09 -5.65
CA ARG A 196 -1.78 -21.79 -5.82
C ARG A 196 -0.62 -20.96 -5.25
N LEU A 197 -0.59 -19.66 -5.51
CA LEU A 197 0.42 -18.75 -4.96
C LEU A 197 0.36 -18.75 -3.43
N ARG A 198 -0.85 -18.67 -2.83
CA ARG A 198 -1.05 -18.72 -1.38
C ARG A 198 -0.48 -19.99 -0.77
N SER A 199 -0.88 -21.15 -1.29
CA SER A 199 -0.41 -22.45 -0.79
C SER A 199 1.10 -22.59 -0.93
N TYR A 200 1.64 -22.26 -2.11
CA TYR A 200 3.06 -22.38 -2.43
C TYR A 200 3.94 -21.48 -1.55
N THR A 201 3.54 -20.23 -1.35
CA THR A 201 4.31 -19.31 -0.50
C THR A 201 4.28 -19.69 0.97
N GLN A 202 3.15 -20.21 1.47
CA GLN A 202 3.05 -20.71 2.84
C GLN A 202 3.91 -21.96 3.10
N GLU A 203 4.09 -22.83 2.11
CA GLU A 203 5.01 -23.97 2.20
C GLU A 203 6.47 -23.52 2.30
N LEU A 204 6.85 -22.45 1.59
CA LEU A 204 8.21 -21.90 1.59
C LEU A 204 8.51 -21.06 2.83
N LYS A 205 7.55 -20.21 3.24
CA LYS A 205 7.67 -19.26 4.37
C LYS A 205 6.27 -19.10 5.01
N PRO A 206 5.97 -19.78 6.12
CA PRO A 206 4.61 -19.85 6.71
C PRO A 206 3.94 -18.51 6.97
N ASP A 207 4.73 -17.48 7.32
CA ASP A 207 4.26 -16.13 7.62
C ASP A 207 4.27 -15.19 6.41
N PHE A 208 4.43 -15.71 5.20
CA PHE A 208 4.50 -14.91 3.98
C PHE A 208 3.18 -14.15 3.72
N ALA A 209 3.26 -12.83 3.56
CA ALA A 209 2.09 -11.97 3.37
C ALA A 209 1.73 -11.82 1.90
N LEU A 210 0.43 -11.88 1.57
CA LEU A 210 -0.11 -11.55 0.26
C LEU A 210 -1.12 -10.42 0.39
N ILE A 211 -0.88 -9.29 -0.28
CA ILE A 211 -1.69 -8.08 -0.27
C ILE A 211 -2.08 -7.78 -1.72
N GLY A 212 -3.35 -7.61 -2.03
CA GLY A 212 -3.80 -7.29 -3.38
C GLY A 212 -3.99 -5.80 -3.60
N GLU A 213 -3.66 -5.32 -4.79
CA GLU A 213 -4.22 -4.04 -5.22
C GLU A 213 -5.62 -4.25 -5.75
N VAL A 214 -6.59 -3.58 -5.13
CA VAL A 214 -8.00 -3.60 -5.54
C VAL A 214 -8.55 -2.19 -5.52
N LEU A 215 -9.00 -1.71 -6.66
CA LEU A 215 -9.52 -0.35 -6.81
C LEU A 215 -10.99 -0.25 -6.43
N PHE A 216 -11.77 -1.30 -6.66
CA PHE A 216 -13.23 -1.32 -6.49
C PHE A 216 -13.76 -2.76 -6.34
N GLY A 217 -15.05 -2.87 -5.99
CA GLY A 217 -15.74 -4.15 -5.87
C GLY A 217 -15.80 -4.70 -4.46
N ASP A 218 -16.19 -5.96 -4.32
CA ASP A 218 -16.26 -6.66 -3.03
C ASP A 218 -14.92 -7.34 -2.71
N TYR A 219 -14.21 -6.80 -1.73
CA TYR A 219 -12.92 -7.33 -1.32
C TYR A 219 -12.99 -8.75 -0.75
N ASN A 220 -14.16 -9.19 -0.25
CA ASN A 220 -14.32 -10.56 0.26
C ASN A 220 -14.06 -11.64 -0.80
N ILE A 221 -14.24 -11.31 -2.09
CA ILE A 221 -14.02 -12.24 -3.19
C ILE A 221 -12.59 -12.79 -3.17
N ILE A 222 -11.61 -11.95 -2.88
CA ILE A 222 -10.18 -12.32 -2.93
C ILE A 222 -9.46 -12.21 -1.58
N VAL A 223 -9.98 -11.43 -0.61
CA VAL A 223 -9.43 -11.36 0.74
C VAL A 223 -10.12 -12.39 1.62
N ASN A 224 -9.54 -13.58 1.70
CA ASN A 224 -10.06 -14.73 2.43
C ASN A 224 -8.93 -15.72 2.78
N ASP A 225 -9.26 -16.82 3.45
CA ASP A 225 -8.27 -17.79 3.93
C ASP A 225 -7.55 -18.56 2.81
N GLU A 226 -8.11 -18.59 1.60
CA GLU A 226 -7.54 -19.32 0.46
C GLU A 226 -6.65 -18.48 -0.46
N MET A 227 -6.85 -17.14 -0.50
CA MET A 227 -6.19 -16.26 -1.45
C MET A 227 -5.35 -15.20 -0.75
N LEU A 228 -5.88 -14.00 -0.53
CA LEU A 228 -5.10 -12.88 -0.03
C LEU A 228 -5.37 -12.60 1.45
N HIS A 229 -4.36 -12.12 2.15
CA HIS A 229 -4.48 -11.69 3.55
C HIS A 229 -5.14 -10.31 3.68
N SER A 230 -4.87 -9.43 2.70
CA SER A 230 -5.30 -8.04 2.70
C SER A 230 -5.41 -7.51 1.27
N CYS A 231 -6.02 -6.35 1.11
CA CYS A 231 -5.96 -5.56 -0.12
C CYS A 231 -5.99 -4.07 0.19
N THR A 232 -5.66 -3.25 -0.81
CA THR A 232 -5.74 -1.79 -0.72
C THR A 232 -7.18 -1.31 -0.55
N ASN A 233 -7.42 -0.40 0.40
CA ASN A 233 -8.73 0.15 0.70
C ASN A 233 -8.93 1.52 0.05
N TYR A 234 -9.18 1.53 -1.26
CA TYR A 234 -9.40 2.76 -2.02
C TYR A 234 -10.66 3.53 -1.61
N GLU A 235 -11.67 2.85 -1.04
CA GLU A 235 -12.85 3.53 -0.52
C GLU A 235 -12.49 4.41 0.68
N CYS A 236 -11.72 3.88 1.64
CA CYS A 236 -11.25 4.67 2.78
C CYS A 236 -10.25 5.76 2.36
N TYR A 237 -9.38 5.49 1.37
CA TYR A 237 -8.52 6.52 0.77
C TYR A 237 -9.36 7.69 0.25
N LYS A 238 -10.36 7.41 -0.59
CA LYS A 238 -11.25 8.44 -1.15
C LYS A 238 -12.00 9.18 -0.06
N GLY A 239 -12.58 8.46 0.90
CA GLY A 239 -13.32 9.05 2.02
C GLY A 239 -12.43 9.93 2.90
N LEU A 240 -11.15 9.55 3.09
CA LEU A 240 -10.22 10.30 3.92
C LEU A 240 -10.00 11.73 3.38
N TYR A 241 -9.50 11.89 2.16
CA TYR A 241 -9.24 13.24 1.63
C TYR A 241 -10.52 14.02 1.30
N SER A 242 -11.55 13.33 0.79
CA SER A 242 -12.82 13.95 0.39
C SER A 242 -13.56 14.54 1.58
N SER A 243 -13.57 13.84 2.72
CA SER A 243 -14.23 14.32 3.94
C SER A 243 -13.64 15.64 4.45
N PHE A 244 -12.32 15.78 4.41
CA PHE A 244 -11.65 17.02 4.80
C PHE A 244 -11.87 18.14 3.79
N ASN A 245 -11.83 17.85 2.48
CA ASN A 245 -12.04 18.87 1.44
C ASN A 245 -13.47 19.39 1.38
N SER A 246 -14.45 18.50 1.60
CA SER A 246 -15.87 18.86 1.62
C SER A 246 -16.35 19.35 3.00
N MET A 247 -15.48 19.29 4.03
CA MET A 247 -15.85 19.53 5.42
C MET A 247 -17.06 18.69 5.85
N ASN A 248 -17.03 17.39 5.49
CA ASN A 248 -18.11 16.44 5.75
C ASN A 248 -17.55 15.10 6.25
N LEU A 249 -17.23 15.04 7.54
CA LEU A 249 -16.68 13.81 8.14
C LEU A 249 -17.69 12.65 8.24
N PHE A 250 -18.97 12.87 7.94
CA PHE A 250 -19.95 11.79 7.78
C PHE A 250 -19.54 10.80 6.68
N GLU A 251 -18.87 11.25 5.62
CA GLU A 251 -18.47 10.39 4.51
C GLU A 251 -17.53 9.28 4.98
N ILE A 252 -16.40 9.64 5.60
CA ILE A 252 -15.44 8.63 6.09
C ILE A 252 -15.99 7.83 7.27
N ALA A 253 -16.75 8.47 8.18
CA ALA A 253 -17.39 7.78 9.29
C ALA A 253 -18.38 6.72 8.82
N HIS A 254 -19.15 7.00 7.74
CA HIS A 254 -20.05 6.02 7.13
C HIS A 254 -19.28 4.85 6.50
N SER A 255 -18.22 5.11 5.73
CA SER A 255 -17.40 4.07 5.13
C SER A 255 -16.77 3.16 6.19
N LEU A 256 -16.21 3.74 7.25
CA LEU A 256 -15.61 2.98 8.35
C LEU A 256 -16.64 2.12 9.08
N HIS A 257 -17.81 2.68 9.38
CA HIS A 257 -18.89 1.94 10.04
C HIS A 257 -19.41 0.80 9.15
N ARG A 258 -19.71 1.08 7.89
CA ARG A 258 -20.19 0.07 6.94
C ARG A 258 -19.18 -1.07 6.75
N GLN A 259 -17.89 -0.78 6.75
CA GLN A 259 -16.84 -1.79 6.56
C GLN A 259 -16.54 -2.55 7.86
N PHE A 260 -16.33 -1.84 8.97
CA PHE A 260 -15.70 -2.39 10.17
C PHE A 260 -16.55 -2.31 11.45
N GLY A 261 -17.78 -1.79 11.37
CA GLY A 261 -18.68 -1.72 12.53
C GLY A 261 -18.98 -3.10 13.12
N ALA A 262 -19.54 -3.12 14.33
CA ALA A 262 -19.87 -4.35 15.04
C ALA A 262 -21.13 -5.06 14.51
N ASP A 263 -21.95 -4.36 13.74
CA ASP A 263 -23.21 -4.88 13.23
C ASP A 263 -23.02 -6.06 12.26
N PRO A 264 -23.93 -7.06 12.24
CA PRO A 264 -23.80 -8.23 11.35
C PRO A 264 -23.77 -7.91 9.85
N TRP A 265 -24.28 -6.76 9.44
CA TRP A 265 -24.30 -6.31 8.05
C TRP A 265 -23.00 -5.60 7.61
N CYS A 266 -22.06 -5.32 8.52
CA CYS A 266 -20.79 -4.70 8.19
C CYS A 266 -19.92 -5.65 7.38
N ILE A 267 -19.46 -5.17 6.21
CA ILE A 267 -18.99 -6.04 5.12
C ILE A 267 -17.57 -6.60 5.31
N TYR A 268 -16.68 -5.90 6.04
CA TYR A 268 -15.27 -6.29 6.21
C TYR A 268 -14.87 -6.43 7.69
N ARG A 269 -15.84 -6.73 8.55
CA ARG A 269 -15.59 -6.93 9.98
C ARG A 269 -14.52 -8.02 10.19
N GLY A 270 -13.50 -7.70 10.99
CA GLY A 270 -12.37 -8.59 11.29
C GLY A 270 -11.33 -8.69 10.19
N LYS A 271 -11.47 -7.96 9.08
CA LYS A 271 -10.43 -7.87 8.05
C LYS A 271 -9.46 -6.72 8.31
N HIS A 272 -8.20 -6.95 7.97
CA HIS A 272 -7.12 -5.96 8.06
C HIS A 272 -6.76 -5.48 6.66
N LEU A 273 -7.49 -4.49 6.15
CA LEU A 273 -7.25 -3.92 4.82
C LEU A 273 -6.14 -2.88 4.87
N MET A 274 -5.30 -2.81 3.84
CA MET A 274 -4.25 -1.79 3.74
C MET A 274 -4.87 -0.43 3.47
N THR A 275 -4.65 0.50 4.39
CA THR A 275 -5.14 1.88 4.34
C THR A 275 -4.00 2.84 4.04
N PHE A 276 -4.27 3.89 3.29
CA PHE A 276 -3.26 4.87 2.87
C PHE A 276 -3.90 6.24 2.63
N ALA A 277 -3.09 7.28 2.69
CA ALA A 277 -3.49 8.65 2.39
C ALA A 277 -3.10 9.07 0.97
N ASP A 278 -2.05 8.47 0.43
CA ASP A 278 -1.58 8.59 -0.95
C ASP A 278 -0.68 7.39 -1.31
N ASN A 279 -0.34 7.27 -2.60
CA ASN A 279 0.58 6.28 -3.14
C ASN A 279 1.19 6.78 -4.47
N HIS A 280 1.86 5.88 -5.19
CA HIS A 280 2.57 6.19 -6.45
C HIS A 280 1.67 6.47 -7.67
N ASP A 281 0.34 6.27 -7.54
CA ASP A 281 -0.65 6.40 -8.63
C ASP A 281 -1.69 7.49 -8.40
N VAL A 282 -1.69 8.12 -7.25
CA VAL A 282 -2.65 9.17 -6.90
C VAL A 282 -1.97 10.45 -6.45
N THR A 283 -2.64 11.58 -6.64
CA THR A 283 -2.17 12.88 -6.14
C THR A 283 -1.85 12.80 -4.65
N ARG A 284 -0.67 13.30 -4.26
CA ARG A 284 -0.20 13.26 -2.88
C ARG A 284 -1.11 14.01 -1.93
N LEU A 285 -1.22 13.56 -0.70
CA LEU A 285 -2.08 14.15 0.32
C LEU A 285 -1.83 15.65 0.48
N ALA A 286 -0.56 16.06 0.49
CA ALA A 286 -0.16 17.45 0.60
C ALA A 286 -0.63 18.33 -0.56
N SER A 287 -0.90 17.74 -1.74
CA SER A 287 -1.45 18.49 -2.90
C SER A 287 -2.97 18.40 -2.97
N ILE A 288 -3.57 17.24 -2.66
CA ILE A 288 -5.02 17.04 -2.82
C ILE A 288 -5.84 17.74 -1.73
N LEU A 289 -5.29 17.92 -0.50
CA LEU A 289 -5.97 18.66 0.56
C LEU A 289 -5.93 20.17 0.29
N THR A 290 -7.09 20.80 0.24
CA THR A 290 -7.22 22.24 0.03
C THR A 290 -6.75 23.05 1.23
N ASN A 291 -7.06 22.58 2.45
CA ASN A 291 -6.57 23.17 3.70
C ASN A 291 -5.40 22.33 4.27
N LYS A 292 -4.22 22.91 4.29
CA LYS A 292 -3.01 22.22 4.76
C LYS A 292 -3.01 21.94 6.26
N ALA A 293 -3.81 22.65 7.06
CA ALA A 293 -4.00 22.36 8.49
C ALA A 293 -4.66 20.97 8.71
N HIS A 294 -5.30 20.40 7.69
CA HIS A 294 -5.89 19.07 7.75
C HIS A 294 -4.89 17.93 7.55
N ILE A 295 -3.66 18.18 7.09
CA ILE A 295 -2.66 17.12 6.85
C ILE A 295 -2.39 16.32 8.13
N PRO A 296 -2.06 16.91 9.29
CA PRO A 296 -1.88 16.14 10.52
C PRO A 296 -3.14 15.39 10.96
N LEU A 297 -4.34 15.98 10.72
CA LEU A 297 -5.61 15.35 11.07
C LEU A 297 -5.87 14.09 10.23
N ALA A 298 -5.53 14.14 8.94
CA ALA A 298 -5.64 13.00 8.04
C ALA A 298 -4.74 11.83 8.49
N TYR A 299 -3.51 12.10 8.95
CA TYR A 299 -2.66 11.07 9.54
C TYR A 299 -3.16 10.58 10.91
N GLY A 300 -3.73 11.47 11.72
CA GLY A 300 -4.42 11.08 12.95
C GLY A 300 -5.60 10.15 12.69
N LEU A 301 -6.35 10.39 11.61
CA LEU A 301 -7.42 9.47 11.19
C LEU A 301 -6.84 8.15 10.66
N LEU A 302 -5.87 8.21 9.75
CA LEU A 302 -5.27 7.04 9.10
C LEU A 302 -4.68 6.05 10.12
N LEU A 303 -3.94 6.54 11.11
CA LEU A 303 -3.28 5.68 12.11
C LEU A 303 -4.23 5.22 13.23
N GLY A 304 -5.38 5.90 13.41
CA GLY A 304 -6.41 5.54 14.40
C GLY A 304 -7.49 4.60 13.86
N MET A 305 -7.81 4.68 12.56
CA MET A 305 -8.90 3.87 11.97
C MET A 305 -8.52 2.39 11.81
N PRO A 306 -9.50 1.49 11.62
CA PRO A 306 -9.26 0.08 11.29
C PRO A 306 -8.45 -0.09 10.02
N GLY A 307 -7.63 -1.14 9.97
CA GLY A 307 -6.81 -1.49 8.82
C GLY A 307 -5.31 -1.42 9.11
N VAL A 308 -4.51 -1.62 8.08
CA VAL A 308 -3.05 -1.61 8.13
C VAL A 308 -2.55 -0.35 7.45
N PRO A 309 -2.03 0.64 8.18
CA PRO A 309 -1.60 1.90 7.58
C PRO A 309 -0.35 1.72 6.72
N CYS A 310 -0.35 2.35 5.56
CA CYS A 310 0.77 2.45 4.64
C CYS A 310 1.07 3.93 4.38
N LEU A 311 2.30 4.34 4.68
CA LEU A 311 2.81 5.67 4.33
C LEU A 311 3.52 5.59 2.99
N TYR A 312 3.36 6.62 2.16
CA TYR A 312 4.12 6.73 0.91
C TYR A 312 5.32 7.65 1.11
N TYR A 313 6.49 7.27 0.60
CA TYR A 313 7.75 7.96 0.86
C TYR A 313 7.68 9.46 0.54
N GLY A 314 8.11 10.29 1.50
CA GLY A 314 8.04 11.74 1.41
C GLY A 314 6.75 12.35 1.96
N SER A 315 5.68 11.59 2.09
CA SER A 315 4.40 12.09 2.59
C SER A 315 4.44 12.41 4.08
N GLU A 316 5.35 11.78 4.83
CA GLU A 316 5.54 12.04 6.26
C GLU A 316 6.19 13.40 6.57
N TRP A 317 6.69 14.10 5.56
CA TRP A 317 7.07 15.53 5.67
C TRP A 317 6.26 16.43 4.76
N ALA A 318 5.12 15.94 4.24
CA ALA A 318 4.19 16.64 3.37
C ALA A 318 4.78 17.02 2.00
N GLU A 319 5.56 16.12 1.36
CA GLU A 319 6.02 16.31 -0.01
C GLU A 319 4.82 16.48 -0.96
N PRO A 320 4.75 17.56 -1.75
CA PRO A 320 3.69 17.75 -2.74
C PRO A 320 3.92 16.90 -3.99
N GLY A 321 2.85 16.70 -4.76
CA GLY A 321 2.89 16.04 -6.06
C GLY A 321 1.47 15.83 -6.59
N GLU A 322 1.23 16.28 -7.81
CA GLU A 322 -0.07 16.14 -8.49
C GLU A 322 0.05 15.12 -9.62
N LYS A 323 -0.96 14.25 -9.74
CA LYS A 323 -1.04 13.31 -10.86
C LYS A 323 -1.30 14.10 -12.14
N ALA A 324 -0.44 13.91 -13.13
CA ALA A 324 -0.60 14.49 -14.46
C ALA A 324 -1.29 13.47 -15.41
N PRO A 325 -1.96 13.97 -16.48
CA PRO A 325 -2.62 13.08 -17.44
C PRO A 325 -1.64 12.14 -18.18
N ASP A 326 -0.42 12.61 -18.42
CA ASP A 326 0.55 11.93 -19.30
C ASP A 326 1.67 11.20 -18.58
N ASN A 327 1.87 11.47 -17.28
CA ASN A 327 2.92 10.86 -16.49
C ASN A 327 2.71 11.02 -14.98
N ASP A 328 3.43 10.19 -14.20
CA ASP A 328 3.39 10.18 -12.74
C ASP A 328 4.68 10.73 -12.09
N TYR A 329 5.53 11.46 -12.82
CA TYR A 329 6.85 11.86 -12.31
C TYR A 329 6.78 12.71 -11.06
N ALA A 330 5.79 13.60 -10.96
CA ALA A 330 5.58 14.43 -9.78
C ALA A 330 5.22 13.61 -8.52
N LEU A 331 4.66 12.40 -8.70
CA LEU A 331 4.34 11.48 -7.61
C LEU A 331 5.55 10.66 -7.16
N ARG A 332 6.61 10.58 -7.97
CA ARG A 332 7.73 9.63 -7.85
C ARG A 332 9.09 10.33 -7.75
N PRO A 333 9.25 11.35 -6.86
CA PRO A 333 10.47 12.14 -6.76
C PRO A 333 11.65 11.33 -6.22
N CYS A 334 12.86 11.80 -6.54
CA CYS A 334 14.09 11.34 -5.93
C CYS A 334 14.43 12.19 -4.71
N PHE A 335 14.84 11.56 -3.61
CA PHE A 335 15.36 12.24 -2.44
C PHE A 335 16.75 11.74 -2.09
N ASP A 336 17.70 12.63 -1.85
CA ASP A 336 19.05 12.24 -1.42
C ASP A 336 19.06 11.77 0.04
N ALA A 337 18.20 12.36 0.87
CA ALA A 337 18.04 12.02 2.28
C ALA A 337 16.61 12.32 2.76
N PRO A 338 16.17 11.71 3.89
CA PRO A 338 14.93 12.09 4.56
C PRO A 338 14.94 13.58 4.97
N LYS A 339 13.74 14.20 4.96
CA LYS A 339 13.55 15.62 5.34
C LYS A 339 12.59 15.76 6.53
N PRO A 340 12.88 15.13 7.68
CA PRO A 340 11.95 15.10 8.81
C PRO A 340 11.60 16.50 9.30
N ASN A 341 10.35 16.69 9.70
CA ASN A 341 9.79 17.93 10.23
C ASN A 341 8.83 17.63 11.40
N ASP A 342 8.05 18.64 11.83
CA ASP A 342 7.07 18.49 12.90
C ASP A 342 5.99 17.44 12.57
N LEU A 343 5.56 17.35 11.31
CA LEU A 343 4.62 16.32 10.84
C LEU A 343 5.23 14.92 10.97
N THR A 344 6.49 14.74 10.59
CA THR A 344 7.23 13.49 10.77
C THR A 344 7.26 13.06 12.24
N SER A 345 7.55 14.01 13.13
CA SER A 345 7.58 13.77 14.58
C SER A 345 6.21 13.38 15.12
N PHE A 346 5.15 14.03 14.64
CA PHE A 346 3.76 13.70 14.98
C PHE A 346 3.37 12.31 14.51
N ILE A 347 3.65 11.96 13.25
CA ILE A 347 3.38 10.63 12.69
C ILE A 347 4.13 9.55 13.46
N LYS A 348 5.43 9.78 13.77
CA LYS A 348 6.23 8.87 14.61
C LYS A 348 5.55 8.61 15.96
N LYS A 349 5.04 9.66 16.61
CA LYS A 349 4.31 9.54 17.88
C LYS A 349 3.05 8.69 17.74
N LEU A 350 2.27 8.88 16.67
CA LEU A 350 1.06 8.09 16.40
C LEU A 350 1.39 6.62 16.12
N ILE A 351 2.48 6.33 15.38
CA ILE A 351 2.96 4.97 15.14
C ILE A 351 3.32 4.28 16.45
N GLN A 352 4.07 4.95 17.34
CA GLN A 352 4.42 4.43 18.66
C GLN A 352 3.18 4.13 19.52
N ILE A 353 2.17 5.00 19.48
CA ILE A 353 0.91 4.77 20.19
C ILE A 353 0.19 3.54 19.63
N ARG A 354 0.14 3.40 18.31
CA ARG A 354 -0.49 2.26 17.65
C ARG A 354 0.22 0.95 17.96
N GLU A 355 1.53 0.90 17.89
CA GLU A 355 2.36 -0.28 18.19
C GLU A 355 2.08 -0.83 19.60
N HIS A 356 1.80 0.05 20.56
CA HIS A 356 1.52 -0.33 21.96
C HIS A 356 0.02 -0.43 22.28
N SER A 357 -0.85 -0.49 21.26
CA SER A 357 -2.30 -0.51 21.43
C SER A 357 -2.96 -1.63 20.64
N ASP A 358 -3.30 -2.73 21.31
CA ASP A 358 -4.09 -3.79 20.72
C ASP A 358 -5.44 -3.29 20.18
N ALA A 359 -6.07 -2.32 20.85
CA ALA A 359 -7.29 -1.69 20.37
C ALA A 359 -7.12 -1.02 19.01
N LEU A 360 -5.99 -0.33 18.75
CA LEU A 360 -5.75 0.30 17.45
C LEU A 360 -5.35 -0.70 16.36
N CYS A 361 -4.62 -1.77 16.71
CA CYS A 361 -4.22 -2.80 15.75
C CYS A 361 -5.37 -3.74 15.40
N ASN A 362 -6.00 -4.35 16.42
CA ASN A 362 -6.92 -5.47 16.26
C ASN A 362 -8.36 -5.16 16.71
N GLY A 363 -8.61 -4.00 17.35
CA GLY A 363 -9.88 -3.67 17.97
C GLY A 363 -11.02 -3.44 16.98
N SER A 364 -12.23 -3.64 17.46
CA SER A 364 -13.47 -3.29 16.77
C SER A 364 -13.61 -1.77 16.62
N TYR A 365 -14.55 -1.35 15.78
CA TYR A 365 -14.82 0.06 15.48
C TYR A 365 -16.25 0.45 15.82
N ARG A 366 -16.41 1.64 16.43
CA ARG A 366 -17.70 2.23 16.70
C ARG A 366 -17.65 3.76 16.62
N ASN A 367 -18.60 4.39 15.93
CA ASN A 367 -18.78 5.84 15.98
C ASN A 367 -19.33 6.25 17.35
N VAL A 368 -18.85 7.38 17.89
CA VAL A 368 -19.32 7.99 19.13
C VAL A 368 -19.99 9.33 18.84
N VAL A 369 -19.27 10.26 18.18
CA VAL A 369 -19.84 11.56 17.75
C VAL A 369 -19.49 11.77 16.29
N ILE A 370 -20.45 12.14 15.47
CA ILE A 370 -20.24 12.51 14.07
C ILE A 370 -20.93 13.86 13.83
N GLN A 371 -20.16 14.81 13.35
CA GLN A 371 -20.62 16.10 12.86
C GLN A 371 -19.90 16.40 11.52
N ASN A 372 -20.29 17.46 10.85
CA ASN A 372 -19.63 17.83 9.58
C ASN A 372 -18.12 18.01 9.75
N HIS A 373 -17.70 18.63 10.84
CA HIS A 373 -16.30 19.01 11.08
C HIS A 373 -15.65 18.23 12.24
N GLN A 374 -16.40 17.41 12.97
CA GLN A 374 -15.89 16.65 14.10
C GLN A 374 -16.24 15.17 13.98
N LEU A 375 -15.29 14.33 14.35
CA LEU A 375 -15.48 12.88 14.42
C LEU A 375 -14.82 12.35 15.69
N ILE A 376 -15.60 11.63 16.50
CA ILE A 376 -15.08 10.81 17.60
C ILE A 376 -15.52 9.39 17.34
N PHE A 377 -14.57 8.48 17.31
CA PHE A 377 -14.83 7.05 17.23
C PHE A 377 -14.03 6.28 18.26
N GLU A 378 -14.46 5.10 18.54
CA GLU A 378 -13.82 4.19 19.49
C GLU A 378 -13.24 2.99 18.76
N ARG A 379 -12.00 2.65 19.11
CA ARG A 379 -11.39 1.35 18.85
C ARG A 379 -11.32 0.59 20.15
N TYR A 380 -11.81 -0.65 20.17
CA TYR A 380 -11.91 -1.39 21.41
C TYR A 380 -11.73 -2.89 21.23
N THR A 381 -11.15 -3.52 22.26
CA THR A 381 -11.13 -4.96 22.50
C THR A 381 -11.86 -5.25 23.80
N GLU A 382 -11.86 -6.49 24.28
CA GLU A 382 -12.42 -6.83 25.59
C GLU A 382 -11.76 -6.10 26.76
N ASN A 383 -10.45 -5.78 26.62
CA ASN A 383 -9.62 -5.29 27.74
C ASN A 383 -9.18 -3.83 27.58
N THR A 384 -9.21 -3.29 26.38
CA THR A 384 -8.68 -1.95 26.11
C THR A 384 -9.57 -1.19 25.14
N ARG A 385 -9.58 0.14 25.30
CA ARG A 385 -10.24 1.03 24.36
C ARG A 385 -9.41 2.29 24.14
N VAL A 386 -9.53 2.85 22.96
CA VAL A 386 -8.98 4.17 22.59
C VAL A 386 -10.08 4.96 21.89
N LEU A 387 -10.37 6.16 22.38
CA LEU A 387 -11.17 7.15 21.67
C LEU A 387 -10.24 7.98 20.80
N VAL A 388 -10.55 8.03 19.51
CA VAL A 388 -9.89 8.94 18.56
C VAL A 388 -10.82 10.08 18.27
N ALA A 389 -10.42 11.28 18.63
CA ALA A 389 -11.23 12.50 18.52
C ALA A 389 -10.56 13.50 17.59
N ILE A 390 -11.28 13.98 16.58
CA ILE A 390 -10.79 14.87 15.53
C ILE A 390 -11.69 16.09 15.44
N ASN A 391 -11.10 17.28 15.42
CA ASN A 391 -11.77 18.53 15.06
C ASN A 391 -11.09 19.16 13.83
N ALA A 392 -11.78 19.18 12.71
CA ALA A 392 -11.31 19.77 11.44
C ALA A 392 -11.65 21.27 11.32
N ALA A 393 -12.41 21.83 12.28
CA ALA A 393 -12.75 23.25 12.26
C ALA A 393 -11.62 24.12 12.80
N ASP A 394 -11.62 25.38 12.42
CA ASP A 394 -10.70 26.44 12.89
C ASP A 394 -11.17 27.07 14.22
N TYR A 395 -12.18 26.51 14.85
CA TYR A 395 -12.73 26.94 16.14
C TYR A 395 -12.83 25.74 17.11
N PRO A 396 -12.82 25.99 18.44
CA PRO A 396 -13.00 24.95 19.44
C PRO A 396 -14.43 24.41 19.38
N TYR A 397 -14.60 23.13 19.69
CA TYR A 397 -15.89 22.46 19.70
C TYR A 397 -16.06 21.59 20.94
N THR A 398 -17.21 21.70 21.61
CA THR A 398 -17.56 20.82 22.72
C THR A 398 -18.45 19.69 22.21
N ALA A 399 -17.93 18.47 22.20
CA ALA A 399 -18.68 17.27 21.87
C ALA A 399 -19.46 16.76 23.08
N TYR A 400 -20.70 16.36 22.92
CA TYR A 400 -21.56 15.79 23.96
C TYR A 400 -21.96 14.37 23.60
N HIS A 401 -21.69 13.42 24.52
CA HIS A 401 -22.13 12.04 24.41
C HIS A 401 -21.99 11.32 25.76
N GLY A 402 -22.91 10.39 26.08
CA GLY A 402 -22.88 9.68 27.36
C GLY A 402 -21.62 8.84 27.59
N ASP A 403 -21.00 8.35 26.51
CA ASP A 403 -19.76 7.56 26.58
C ASP A 403 -18.50 8.42 26.83
N LEU A 404 -18.60 9.75 26.72
CA LEU A 404 -17.53 10.69 27.05
C LEU A 404 -17.51 10.94 28.56
N SER A 405 -17.11 9.94 29.32
CA SER A 405 -17.15 9.98 30.80
C SER A 405 -15.92 9.35 31.43
N GLY A 406 -15.57 9.84 32.62
CA GLY A 406 -14.43 9.36 33.38
C GLY A 406 -13.14 10.13 33.10
N GLN A 407 -12.06 9.57 33.56
CA GLN A 407 -10.69 10.11 33.35
C GLN A 407 -9.97 9.26 32.32
N MET A 408 -9.37 9.90 31.32
CA MET A 408 -8.53 9.26 30.31
C MET A 408 -7.24 10.07 30.11
N THR A 409 -6.19 9.41 29.61
CA THR A 409 -4.95 10.08 29.22
C THR A 409 -4.94 10.29 27.72
N ASP A 410 -4.69 11.50 27.27
CA ASP A 410 -4.34 11.73 25.85
C ASP A 410 -2.94 11.18 25.58
N LEU A 411 -2.86 10.12 24.79
CA LEU A 411 -1.61 9.40 24.48
C LEU A 411 -0.64 10.24 23.64
N ILE A 412 -1.14 11.30 22.98
CA ILE A 412 -0.30 12.21 22.16
C ILE A 412 0.43 13.19 23.09
N THR A 413 -0.30 13.84 23.98
CA THR A 413 0.26 14.88 24.88
C THR A 413 0.72 14.33 26.22
N GLY A 414 0.17 13.22 26.69
CA GLY A 414 0.36 12.68 28.03
C GLY A 414 -0.53 13.34 29.09
N GLU A 415 -1.39 14.27 28.72
CA GLU A 415 -2.26 14.99 29.64
C GLU A 415 -3.47 14.15 30.07
N THR A 416 -3.93 14.37 31.29
CA THR A 416 -5.16 13.74 31.79
C THR A 416 -6.37 14.59 31.40
N VAL A 417 -7.33 13.97 30.73
CA VAL A 417 -8.60 14.56 30.29
C VAL A 417 -9.72 13.99 31.16
N THR A 418 -10.46 14.87 31.85
CA THR A 418 -11.63 14.47 32.64
C THR A 418 -12.90 14.82 31.87
N MET A 419 -13.72 13.82 31.60
CA MET A 419 -14.97 13.93 30.83
C MET A 419 -16.18 13.69 31.74
N GLN A 420 -17.22 14.54 31.59
CA GLN A 420 -18.49 14.46 32.31
C GLN A 420 -19.65 14.55 31.32
N GLY A 421 -19.68 13.65 30.33
CA GLY A 421 -20.63 13.66 29.24
C GLY A 421 -20.24 14.60 28.10
N GLN A 422 -19.07 15.21 28.18
CA GLN A 422 -18.56 16.15 27.18
C GLN A 422 -17.05 16.04 27.02
N LEU A 423 -16.55 16.47 25.84
CA LEU A 423 -15.13 16.56 25.49
C LEU A 423 -14.86 17.85 24.71
N GLU A 424 -13.91 18.64 25.17
CA GLU A 424 -13.43 19.84 24.47
C GLU A 424 -12.42 19.44 23.39
N LEU A 425 -12.66 19.89 22.16
CA LEU A 425 -11.79 19.67 21.00
C LEU A 425 -11.23 21.03 20.54
N PRO A 426 -9.92 21.28 20.71
CA PRO A 426 -9.27 22.48 20.17
C PRO A 426 -9.42 22.58 18.64
N PRO A 427 -9.25 23.77 18.04
CA PRO A 427 -9.20 23.92 16.59
C PRO A 427 -8.12 23.02 15.97
N TYR A 428 -8.43 22.40 14.81
CA TYR A 428 -7.47 21.57 14.07
C TYR A 428 -6.75 20.55 14.96
N SER A 429 -7.48 19.78 15.76
CA SER A 429 -6.89 18.89 16.76
C SER A 429 -7.18 17.41 16.52
N VAL A 430 -6.26 16.60 17.01
CA VAL A 430 -6.38 15.14 17.15
C VAL A 430 -6.05 14.77 18.58
N GLN A 431 -6.89 13.95 19.21
CA GLN A 431 -6.65 13.37 20.52
C GLN A 431 -6.84 11.85 20.47
N TYR A 432 -5.96 11.11 21.12
CA TYR A 432 -6.06 9.66 21.33
C TYR A 432 -6.17 9.39 22.82
N LEU A 433 -7.39 9.14 23.30
CA LEU A 433 -7.70 9.03 24.71
C LEU A 433 -7.85 7.57 25.16
N ARG A 434 -7.10 7.18 26.20
CA ARG A 434 -7.14 5.85 26.82
C ARG A 434 -7.23 5.91 28.33
#